data_c93c0075d0b5cf1a9cc55ff0e4f08e53
#
_entry.id   c93c0075d0b5cf1a9cc55ff0e4f08e53
#
_cell.length_a   1.000
_cell.length_b   1.000
_cell.length_c   1.000
_cell.angle_alpha   90.00
_cell.angle_beta   90.00
_cell.angle_gamma   90.00
#
_symmetry.space_group_name_H-M   'P 1'
#
loop_
_entity.id
_entity.type
_entity.pdbx_description
1 polymer ?
#
loop_
_entity_poly.entity_id
_entity_poly.type
_entity_poly.pdbx_seq_one_letter_code
_entity_poly.pdbx_strand_id
1 'polypeptide(L)'
;MRIISVIVLSATIWANVASAQSKPDGPNDVKAQKTYKQALEELRDRNPQYALEDFKKADKQDGGHCAACQAQMLKYGVELGEWKIAELAVNEMIADAQGQRETAIAHYQAATFYFREGLEKHKDEFFARCHEEAGKALAAYSNFPDALSLDGKALARLKQDAAAKTQFEQYLKVHTTDDAERQRIARFLEHPDLARAMMAPAFSVTTTAGEKISMDDLQGKVVLVDFWATWCGPCREALPHMKSIAKKFQGQPLVVLSVSLDADEGKWKEFIAKNEMNWPQYRDGGFGGPIAKLFGINAIPHTFTIDSYGVLQEEHVGDASIDGKLKKLLSQVHANAEVTRN
;
A
#
# COMPACT_ATOMS: atom_id res chain seq x y z
N MET A 1 8.28 11.33 16.92
CA MET A 1 7.15 10.43 16.65
C MET A 1 7.35 9.94 15.22
N ARG A 2 7.99 8.78 15.06
CA ARG A 2 8.25 8.21 13.72
C ARG A 2 6.96 7.54 13.27
N ILE A 3 6.27 8.16 12.31
CA ILE A 3 5.23 7.50 11.52
C ILE A 3 5.96 6.43 10.72
N ILE A 4 5.83 5.18 11.13
CA ILE A 4 6.30 4.03 10.35
C ILE A 4 5.34 3.91 9.19
N SER A 5 5.66 4.60 8.09
CA SER A 5 4.96 4.46 6.82
C SER A 5 5.25 3.09 6.23
N VAL A 6 4.57 2.07 6.72
CA VAL A 6 4.43 0.83 5.97
C VAL A 6 3.34 1.07 4.91
N ILE A 7 3.68 1.85 3.89
CA ILE A 7 2.89 1.82 2.65
C ILE A 7 3.22 0.48 2.00
N VAL A 8 2.44 -0.53 2.33
CA VAL A 8 2.32 -1.71 1.49
C VAL A 8 1.61 -1.25 0.22
N LEU A 9 2.38 -0.70 -0.73
CA LEU A 9 1.93 -0.76 -2.12
C LEU A 9 1.74 -2.26 -2.38
N SER A 10 0.49 -2.63 -2.60
CA SER A 10 0.01 -4.00 -2.67
C SER A 10 1.00 -4.92 -3.38
N ALA A 11 1.26 -6.08 -2.79
CA ALA A 11 2.02 -7.17 -3.39
C ALA A 11 1.50 -7.59 -4.79
N THR A 12 0.35 -7.09 -5.19
CA THR A 12 -0.26 -7.25 -6.52
C THR A 12 0.54 -6.58 -7.65
N ILE A 13 1.34 -5.53 -7.39
CA ILE A 13 2.18 -4.91 -8.42
C ILE A 13 3.30 -5.89 -8.86
N TRP A 14 3.81 -6.71 -7.95
CA TRP A 14 4.81 -7.72 -8.27
C TRP A 14 4.22 -8.93 -9.02
N ALA A 15 2.95 -9.28 -8.78
CA ALA A 15 2.32 -10.46 -9.38
C ALA A 15 1.97 -10.26 -10.86
N ASN A 16 1.57 -9.07 -11.29
CA ASN A 16 1.16 -8.83 -12.68
C ASN A 16 2.33 -8.61 -13.65
N VAL A 17 3.47 -8.12 -13.16
CA VAL A 17 4.69 -8.01 -13.97
C VAL A 17 5.40 -9.36 -14.07
N ALA A 18 5.32 -10.20 -13.03
CA ALA A 18 5.95 -11.53 -12.99
C ALA A 18 5.24 -12.59 -13.86
N SER A 19 4.00 -12.37 -14.29
CA SER A 19 3.25 -13.38 -15.06
C SER A 19 3.66 -13.52 -16.53
N ALA A 20 4.62 -12.72 -17.01
CA ALA A 20 5.09 -12.76 -18.40
C ALA A 20 6.59 -13.04 -18.56
N GLN A 21 7.34 -13.16 -17.47
CA GLN A 21 8.71 -13.67 -17.49
C GLN A 21 8.71 -15.08 -16.90
N SER A 22 9.28 -16.05 -17.63
CA SER A 22 9.82 -17.26 -17.00
C SER A 22 10.62 -16.79 -15.78
N LYS A 23 10.38 -17.37 -14.58
CA LYS A 23 11.19 -17.06 -13.39
C LYS A 23 12.66 -17.01 -13.82
N PRO A 24 13.38 -15.91 -13.55
CA PRO A 24 14.80 -15.88 -13.88
C PRO A 24 15.47 -17.05 -13.16
N ASP A 25 16.11 -17.94 -13.94
CA ASP A 25 16.78 -19.14 -13.46
C ASP A 25 18.09 -18.77 -12.76
N GLY A 26 18.08 -17.94 -11.71
CA GLY A 26 19.27 -17.59 -10.94
C GLY A 26 20.46 -17.10 -11.80
N PRO A 27 21.65 -16.94 -11.22
CA PRO A 27 22.85 -16.53 -11.95
C PRO A 27 23.41 -17.67 -12.82
N ASN A 28 24.16 -17.31 -13.88
CA ASN A 28 24.79 -18.26 -14.80
C ASN A 28 26.12 -18.78 -14.27
N ASP A 29 26.91 -17.96 -13.59
CA ASP A 29 28.19 -18.35 -13.01
C ASP A 29 27.99 -19.33 -11.84
N VAL A 30 28.84 -20.41 -11.80
CA VAL A 30 28.73 -21.48 -10.80
C VAL A 30 28.96 -20.97 -9.36
N LYS A 31 29.87 -20.01 -9.18
CA LYS A 31 30.16 -19.42 -7.89
C LYS A 31 29.01 -18.50 -7.45
N ALA A 32 28.46 -17.74 -8.40
CA ALA A 32 27.30 -16.92 -8.19
C ALA A 32 26.07 -17.75 -7.79
N GLN A 33 25.84 -18.92 -8.44
CA GLN A 33 24.77 -19.86 -8.08
C GLN A 33 24.87 -20.33 -6.63
N LYS A 34 26.09 -20.63 -6.16
CA LYS A 34 26.30 -21.04 -4.76
C LYS A 34 25.97 -19.89 -3.80
N THR A 35 26.44 -18.68 -4.10
CA THR A 35 26.17 -17.50 -3.27
C THR A 35 24.67 -17.14 -3.28
N TYR A 36 24.00 -17.24 -4.43
CA TYR A 36 22.56 -17.03 -4.55
C TYR A 36 21.74 -18.03 -3.72
N LYS A 37 22.12 -19.32 -3.72
CA LYS A 37 21.48 -20.34 -2.87
C LYS A 37 21.65 -20.02 -1.38
N GLN A 38 22.85 -19.59 -0.98
CA GLN A 38 23.10 -19.13 0.39
C GLN A 38 22.19 -17.97 0.76
N ALA A 39 22.03 -16.96 -0.11
CA ALA A 39 21.12 -15.84 0.13
C ALA A 39 19.66 -16.31 0.35
N LEU A 40 19.20 -17.31 -0.40
CA LEU A 40 17.87 -17.89 -0.21
C LEU A 40 17.75 -18.66 1.12
N GLU A 41 18.80 -19.27 1.62
CA GLU A 41 18.85 -19.91 2.94
C GLU A 41 18.76 -18.86 4.05
N GLU A 42 19.54 -17.77 3.94
CA GLU A 42 19.46 -16.64 4.88
C GLU A 42 18.03 -16.06 4.96
N LEU A 43 17.30 -15.98 3.84
CA LEU A 43 15.89 -15.56 3.88
C LEU A 43 14.98 -16.54 4.64
N ARG A 44 15.23 -17.86 4.52
CA ARG A 44 14.47 -18.87 5.28
C ARG A 44 14.74 -18.75 6.79
N ASP A 45 15.96 -18.39 7.14
CA ASP A 45 16.41 -18.20 8.52
C ASP A 45 16.05 -16.80 9.07
N ARG A 46 15.28 -16.02 8.29
CA ARG A 46 14.82 -14.66 8.64
C ARG A 46 15.95 -13.64 8.82
N ASN A 47 17.02 -13.78 8.03
CA ASN A 47 18.18 -12.90 8.02
C ASN A 47 18.25 -12.07 6.72
N PRO A 48 17.30 -11.18 6.43
CA PRO A 48 17.21 -10.49 5.14
C PRO A 48 18.41 -9.56 4.86
N GLN A 49 19.09 -9.03 5.90
CA GLN A 49 20.30 -8.20 5.74
C GLN A 49 21.44 -9.00 5.12
N TYR A 50 21.70 -10.21 5.65
CA TYR A 50 22.75 -11.08 5.09
C TYR A 50 22.38 -11.58 3.69
N ALA A 51 21.11 -11.91 3.49
CA ALA A 51 20.61 -12.30 2.17
C ALA A 51 20.85 -11.21 1.12
N LEU A 52 20.58 -9.94 1.46
CA LEU A 52 20.77 -8.80 0.56
C LEU A 52 22.25 -8.65 0.13
N GLU A 53 23.19 -8.76 1.05
CA GLU A 53 24.62 -8.71 0.74
C GLU A 53 25.05 -9.90 -0.13
N ASP A 54 24.51 -11.08 0.12
CA ASP A 54 24.80 -12.26 -0.69
C ASP A 54 24.17 -12.18 -2.09
N PHE A 55 22.97 -11.61 -2.26
CA PHE A 55 22.41 -11.32 -3.59
C PHE A 55 23.28 -10.35 -4.37
N LYS A 56 23.72 -9.25 -3.76
CA LYS A 56 24.65 -8.28 -4.37
C LYS A 56 25.97 -8.93 -4.75
N LYS A 57 26.51 -9.81 -3.92
CA LYS A 57 27.73 -10.55 -4.20
C LYS A 57 27.54 -11.55 -5.35
N ALA A 58 26.39 -12.25 -5.39
CA ALA A 58 26.06 -13.17 -6.46
C ALA A 58 25.94 -12.47 -7.80
N ASP A 59 25.24 -11.31 -7.83
CA ASP A 59 25.12 -10.48 -9.01
C ASP A 59 26.48 -10.03 -9.54
N LYS A 60 27.35 -9.50 -8.66
CA LYS A 60 28.71 -9.13 -9.02
C LYS A 60 29.54 -10.32 -9.55
N GLN A 61 29.35 -11.53 -9.03
CA GLN A 61 30.01 -12.75 -9.50
C GLN A 61 29.53 -13.18 -10.89
N ASP A 62 28.28 -12.85 -11.23
CA ASP A 62 27.66 -13.10 -12.54
C ASP A 62 27.87 -11.92 -13.53
N GLY A 63 28.78 -11.01 -13.20
CA GLY A 63 29.13 -9.86 -14.06
C GLY A 63 28.18 -8.68 -13.99
N GLY A 64 27.27 -8.63 -13.01
CA GLY A 64 26.25 -7.59 -12.89
C GLY A 64 25.02 -7.83 -13.81
N HIS A 65 24.80 -9.07 -14.24
CA HIS A 65 23.75 -9.44 -15.19
C HIS A 65 22.77 -10.50 -14.65
N CYS A 66 22.76 -10.70 -13.32
CA CYS A 66 21.89 -11.66 -12.67
C CYS A 66 20.49 -11.04 -12.41
N ALA A 67 19.57 -11.12 -13.36
CA ALA A 67 18.22 -10.56 -13.21
C ALA A 67 17.49 -11.03 -11.93
N ALA A 68 17.69 -12.31 -11.54
CA ALA A 68 17.14 -12.83 -10.27
C ALA A 68 17.76 -12.15 -9.04
N CYS A 69 19.07 -11.87 -9.07
CA CYS A 69 19.76 -11.17 -7.99
C CYS A 69 19.29 -9.73 -7.90
N GLN A 70 19.26 -9.02 -9.03
CA GLN A 70 18.81 -7.61 -9.13
C GLN A 70 17.37 -7.45 -8.61
N ALA A 71 16.46 -8.37 -8.95
CA ALA A 71 15.10 -8.35 -8.42
C ALA A 71 15.06 -8.47 -6.88
N GLN A 72 15.88 -9.32 -6.29
CA GLN A 72 15.98 -9.47 -4.83
C GLN A 72 16.68 -8.26 -4.18
N MET A 73 17.74 -7.74 -4.83
CA MET A 73 18.43 -6.52 -4.39
C MET A 73 17.48 -5.32 -4.35
N LEU A 74 16.66 -5.13 -5.37
CA LEU A 74 15.66 -4.08 -5.40
C LEU A 74 14.63 -4.26 -4.28
N LYS A 75 14.07 -5.46 -4.16
CA LYS A 75 13.06 -5.78 -3.15
C LYS A 75 13.57 -5.53 -1.74
N TYR A 76 14.61 -6.23 -1.35
CA TYR A 76 15.14 -6.16 0.02
C TYR A 76 15.92 -4.89 0.29
N GLY A 77 16.54 -4.28 -0.72
CA GLY A 77 17.13 -2.96 -0.59
C GLY A 77 16.11 -1.90 -0.17
N VAL A 78 14.93 -1.89 -0.80
CA VAL A 78 13.83 -1.01 -0.42
C VAL A 78 13.26 -1.37 0.95
N GLU A 79 12.99 -2.66 1.22
CA GLU A 79 12.41 -3.12 2.50
C GLU A 79 13.30 -2.80 3.72
N LEU A 80 14.62 -2.85 3.54
CA LEU A 80 15.61 -2.62 4.60
C LEU A 80 16.13 -1.16 4.65
N GLY A 81 15.72 -0.31 3.70
CA GLY A 81 16.21 1.06 3.59
C GLY A 81 17.63 1.17 3.03
N GLU A 82 18.14 0.11 2.41
CA GLU A 82 19.45 0.07 1.74
C GLU A 82 19.36 0.63 0.32
N TRP A 83 18.99 1.92 0.24
CA TRP A 83 18.66 2.64 -1.00
C TRP A 83 19.73 2.55 -2.08
N LYS A 84 21.03 2.53 -1.69
CA LYS A 84 22.13 2.42 -2.64
C LYS A 84 22.19 1.06 -3.34
N ILE A 85 21.81 -0.02 -2.64
CA ILE A 85 21.76 -1.36 -3.23
C ILE A 85 20.55 -1.47 -4.16
N ALA A 86 19.42 -0.91 -3.77
CA ALA A 86 18.24 -0.85 -4.63
C ALA A 86 18.47 0.01 -5.89
N GLU A 87 19.16 1.15 -5.75
CA GLU A 87 19.51 2.01 -6.90
C GLU A 87 20.50 1.33 -7.86
N LEU A 88 21.48 0.59 -7.33
CA LEU A 88 22.37 -0.24 -8.15
C LEU A 88 21.56 -1.23 -8.99
N ALA A 89 20.65 -1.96 -8.33
CA ALA A 89 19.82 -2.95 -9.01
C ALA A 89 18.98 -2.38 -10.15
N VAL A 90 18.30 -1.23 -9.95
CA VAL A 90 17.48 -0.65 -11.02
C VAL A 90 18.33 -0.12 -12.18
N ASN A 91 19.55 0.38 -11.90
CA ASN A 91 20.48 0.83 -12.94
C ASN A 91 20.98 -0.35 -13.79
N GLU A 92 21.29 -1.49 -13.17
CA GLU A 92 21.68 -2.71 -13.86
C GLU A 92 20.52 -3.29 -14.68
N MET A 93 19.31 -3.34 -14.11
CA MET A 93 18.09 -3.74 -14.85
C MET A 93 17.85 -2.89 -16.10
N ILE A 94 18.08 -1.56 -16.03
CA ILE A 94 17.97 -0.67 -17.19
C ILE A 94 19.07 -0.97 -18.21
N ALA A 95 20.30 -1.22 -17.76
CA ALA A 95 21.44 -1.51 -18.65
C ALA A 95 21.24 -2.86 -19.39
N ASP A 96 20.63 -3.83 -18.73
CA ASP A 96 20.43 -5.19 -19.28
C ASP A 96 19.18 -5.30 -20.17
N ALA A 97 18.24 -4.35 -20.07
CA ALA A 97 16.95 -4.41 -20.76
C ALA A 97 17.11 -4.41 -22.29
N GLN A 98 16.49 -5.40 -22.96
CA GLN A 98 16.54 -5.56 -24.41
C GLN A 98 15.12 -5.47 -25.01
N GLY A 99 14.98 -4.61 -26.02
CA GLY A 99 13.70 -4.39 -26.67
C GLY A 99 12.72 -3.53 -25.87
N GLN A 100 11.69 -3.05 -26.55
CA GLN A 100 10.76 -2.04 -26.02
C GLN A 100 10.08 -2.44 -24.71
N ARG A 101 9.65 -3.69 -24.60
CA ARG A 101 8.90 -4.17 -23.43
C ARG A 101 9.77 -4.23 -22.19
N GLU A 102 10.96 -4.80 -22.29
CA GLU A 102 11.89 -4.91 -21.14
C GLU A 102 12.38 -3.54 -20.72
N THR A 103 12.71 -2.67 -21.68
CA THR A 103 13.05 -1.26 -21.43
C THR A 103 11.93 -0.54 -20.66
N ALA A 104 10.67 -0.69 -21.10
CA ALA A 104 9.53 -0.08 -20.40
C ALA A 104 9.40 -0.59 -18.95
N ILE A 105 9.56 -1.91 -18.75
CA ILE A 105 9.47 -2.52 -17.41
C ILE A 105 10.62 -2.05 -16.52
N ALA A 106 11.86 -2.04 -17.00
CA ALA A 106 13.03 -1.62 -16.21
C ALA A 106 12.91 -0.16 -15.76
N HIS A 107 12.54 0.75 -16.67
CA HIS A 107 12.28 2.14 -16.32
C HIS A 107 11.10 2.33 -15.38
N TYR A 108 10.03 1.54 -15.52
CA TYR A 108 8.91 1.56 -14.56
C TYR A 108 9.33 1.08 -13.16
N GLN A 109 10.19 0.07 -13.06
CA GLN A 109 10.75 -0.38 -11.78
C GLN A 109 11.62 0.70 -11.14
N ALA A 110 12.45 1.40 -11.92
CA ALA A 110 13.22 2.55 -11.45
C ALA A 110 12.31 3.70 -11.00
N ALA A 111 11.26 4.02 -11.76
CA ALA A 111 10.27 5.03 -11.36
C ALA A 111 9.60 4.66 -10.02
N THR A 112 9.23 3.40 -9.84
CA THR A 112 8.63 2.89 -8.60
C THR A 112 9.60 3.01 -7.42
N PHE A 113 10.87 2.69 -7.65
CA PHE A 113 11.93 2.84 -6.66
C PHE A 113 12.07 4.31 -6.22
N TYR A 114 12.21 5.25 -7.16
CA TYR A 114 12.32 6.67 -6.83
C TYR A 114 11.07 7.24 -6.18
N PHE A 115 9.89 6.81 -6.57
CA PHE A 115 8.66 7.22 -5.90
C PHE A 115 8.66 6.82 -4.42
N ARG A 116 9.07 5.57 -4.12
CA ARG A 116 9.18 5.08 -2.74
C ARG A 116 10.24 5.84 -1.93
N GLU A 117 11.40 6.07 -2.52
CA GLU A 117 12.46 6.85 -1.88
C GLU A 117 12.00 8.29 -1.59
N GLY A 118 11.24 8.89 -2.51
CA GLY A 118 10.63 10.21 -2.32
C GLY A 118 9.61 10.26 -1.18
N LEU A 119 8.83 9.20 -1.02
CA LEU A 119 7.90 9.08 0.12
C LEU A 119 8.64 8.94 1.45
N GLU A 120 9.70 8.14 1.51
CA GLU A 120 10.47 7.90 2.74
C GLU A 120 11.30 9.12 3.14
N LYS A 121 11.97 9.73 2.18
CA LYS A 121 12.87 10.89 2.43
C LYS A 121 12.17 12.24 2.43
N HIS A 122 10.91 12.29 2.00
CA HIS A 122 10.11 13.53 1.87
C HIS A 122 10.81 14.60 1.00
N LYS A 123 11.36 14.20 -0.16
CA LYS A 123 12.11 15.09 -1.06
C LYS A 123 11.59 15.03 -2.49
N ASP A 124 11.34 16.21 -3.04
CA ASP A 124 10.81 16.39 -4.39
C ASP A 124 11.75 15.88 -5.49
N GLU A 125 13.07 15.88 -5.24
CA GLU A 125 14.07 15.39 -6.21
C GLU A 125 13.81 13.93 -6.66
N PHE A 126 13.33 13.08 -5.75
CA PHE A 126 13.01 11.69 -6.08
C PHE A 126 11.70 11.57 -6.87
N PHE A 127 10.71 12.41 -6.61
CA PHE A 127 9.51 12.46 -7.45
C PHE A 127 9.81 12.98 -8.85
N ALA A 128 10.76 13.90 -9.00
CA ALA A 128 11.24 14.34 -10.31
C ALA A 128 11.96 13.20 -11.07
N ARG A 129 12.83 12.44 -10.40
CA ARG A 129 13.44 11.23 -10.99
C ARG A 129 12.40 10.16 -11.33
N CYS A 130 11.39 9.98 -10.49
CA CYS A 130 10.26 9.09 -10.79
C CYS A 130 9.55 9.51 -12.08
N HIS A 131 9.24 10.80 -12.24
CA HIS A 131 8.63 11.33 -13.47
C HIS A 131 9.51 11.09 -14.69
N GLU A 132 10.82 11.34 -14.59
CA GLU A 132 11.76 11.10 -15.68
C GLU A 132 11.76 9.62 -16.12
N GLU A 133 11.89 8.71 -15.17
CA GLU A 133 11.93 7.27 -15.46
C GLU A 133 10.58 6.73 -15.97
N ALA A 134 9.47 7.20 -15.40
CA ALA A 134 8.13 6.89 -15.92
C ALA A 134 7.94 7.38 -17.37
N GLY A 135 8.45 8.59 -17.69
CA GLY A 135 8.46 9.11 -19.04
C GLY A 135 9.25 8.24 -20.02
N LYS A 136 10.41 7.71 -19.61
CA LYS A 136 11.18 6.75 -20.44
C LYS A 136 10.43 5.43 -20.62
N ALA A 137 9.76 4.92 -19.57
CA ALA A 137 8.89 3.74 -19.70
C ALA A 137 7.77 3.95 -20.71
N LEU A 138 7.10 5.11 -20.66
CA LEU A 138 6.02 5.48 -21.58
C LEU A 138 6.51 5.76 -23.02
N ALA A 139 7.74 6.25 -23.18
CA ALA A 139 8.36 6.38 -24.49
C ALA A 139 8.61 5.02 -25.15
N ALA A 140 8.99 4.00 -24.36
CA ALA A 140 9.14 2.63 -24.84
C ALA A 140 7.80 1.93 -25.05
N TYR A 141 6.79 2.19 -24.19
CA TYR A 141 5.45 1.61 -24.28
C TYR A 141 4.39 2.61 -23.79
N SER A 142 3.77 3.34 -24.71
CA SER A 142 2.88 4.46 -24.42
C SER A 142 1.57 4.07 -23.70
N ASN A 143 1.09 2.84 -23.89
CA ASN A 143 -0.13 2.33 -23.27
C ASN A 143 0.17 1.48 -22.03
N PHE A 144 1.07 1.94 -21.16
CA PHE A 144 1.43 1.27 -19.93
C PHE A 144 0.67 1.87 -18.73
N PRO A 145 -0.46 1.27 -18.28
CA PRO A 145 -1.33 1.88 -17.29
C PRO A 145 -0.60 2.19 -15.97
N ASP A 146 0.22 1.24 -15.47
CA ASP A 146 0.92 1.41 -14.21
C ASP A 146 1.91 2.59 -14.25
N ALA A 147 2.60 2.78 -15.37
CA ALA A 147 3.50 3.91 -15.55
C ALA A 147 2.75 5.24 -15.64
N LEU A 148 1.59 5.28 -16.32
CA LEU A 148 0.71 6.47 -16.38
C LEU A 148 0.18 6.86 -14.99
N SER A 149 -0.30 5.89 -14.21
CA SER A 149 -0.76 6.12 -12.84
C SER A 149 0.36 6.63 -11.94
N LEU A 150 1.54 6.03 -12.03
CA LEU A 150 2.70 6.40 -11.21
C LEU A 150 3.23 7.79 -11.57
N ASP A 151 3.32 8.10 -12.87
CA ASP A 151 3.75 9.41 -13.34
C ASP A 151 2.79 10.52 -12.91
N GLY A 152 1.48 10.30 -13.05
CA GLY A 152 0.47 11.22 -12.56
C GLY A 152 0.60 11.49 -11.06
N LYS A 153 0.86 10.46 -10.27
CA LYS A 153 1.09 10.59 -8.82
C LYS A 153 2.39 11.36 -8.50
N ALA A 154 3.47 11.13 -9.25
CA ALA A 154 4.73 11.85 -9.09
C ALA A 154 4.56 13.34 -9.43
N LEU A 155 3.93 13.66 -10.55
CA LEU A 155 3.62 15.03 -10.96
C LEU A 155 2.73 15.77 -9.95
N ALA A 156 1.73 15.08 -9.41
CA ALA A 156 0.89 15.64 -8.34
C ALA A 156 1.73 15.98 -7.09
N ARG A 157 2.68 15.11 -6.69
CA ARG A 157 3.62 15.39 -5.58
C ARG A 157 4.47 16.62 -5.85
N LEU A 158 4.88 16.84 -7.09
CA LEU A 158 5.59 18.02 -7.54
C LEU A 158 4.70 19.26 -7.71
N LYS A 159 3.40 19.17 -7.38
CA LYS A 159 2.38 20.23 -7.54
C LYS A 159 2.17 20.66 -9.00
N GLN A 160 2.46 19.77 -9.94
CA GLN A 160 2.23 19.93 -11.38
C GLN A 160 0.86 19.36 -11.75
N ASP A 161 -0.20 19.90 -11.17
CA ASP A 161 -1.55 19.32 -11.21
C ASP A 161 -2.13 19.20 -12.63
N ALA A 162 -1.84 20.13 -13.51
CA ALA A 162 -2.30 20.05 -14.91
C ALA A 162 -1.64 18.88 -15.67
N ALA A 163 -0.34 18.67 -15.49
CA ALA A 163 0.38 17.55 -16.08
C ALA A 163 -0.08 16.21 -15.46
N ALA A 164 -0.29 16.18 -14.13
CA ALA A 164 -0.82 15.01 -13.44
C ALA A 164 -2.19 14.58 -13.99
N LYS A 165 -3.11 15.54 -14.21
CA LYS A 165 -4.42 15.28 -14.81
C LYS A 165 -4.29 14.65 -16.21
N THR A 166 -3.38 15.13 -17.04
CA THR A 166 -3.13 14.56 -18.36
C THR A 166 -2.75 13.08 -18.28
N GLN A 167 -1.88 12.70 -17.34
CA GLN A 167 -1.50 11.30 -17.15
C GLN A 167 -2.66 10.45 -16.62
N PHE A 168 -3.45 10.97 -15.69
CA PHE A 168 -4.64 10.28 -15.18
C PHE A 168 -5.72 10.09 -16.27
N GLU A 169 -5.94 11.07 -17.13
CA GLU A 169 -6.82 10.94 -18.30
C GLU A 169 -6.35 9.85 -19.26
N GLN A 170 -5.04 9.79 -19.55
CA GLN A 170 -4.48 8.74 -20.38
C GLN A 170 -4.63 7.35 -19.72
N TYR A 171 -4.36 7.26 -18.42
CA TYR A 171 -4.61 6.02 -17.68
C TYR A 171 -6.05 5.54 -17.86
N LEU A 172 -7.05 6.40 -17.67
CA LEU A 172 -8.47 6.03 -17.78
C LEU A 172 -8.89 5.63 -19.20
N LYS A 173 -8.16 6.07 -20.24
CA LYS A 173 -8.39 5.66 -21.63
C LYS A 173 -7.85 4.25 -21.91
N VAL A 174 -6.71 3.89 -21.32
CA VAL A 174 -6.05 2.60 -21.62
C VAL A 174 -6.44 1.50 -20.62
N HIS A 175 -6.74 1.84 -19.36
CA HIS A 175 -7.18 0.92 -18.31
C HIS A 175 -8.71 0.96 -18.20
N THR A 176 -9.38 0.01 -18.85
CA THR A 176 -10.85 -0.01 -18.97
C THR A 176 -11.55 -0.88 -17.92
N THR A 177 -10.81 -1.68 -17.16
CA THR A 177 -11.35 -2.51 -16.08
C THR A 177 -11.86 -1.59 -14.95
N ASP A 178 -13.12 -1.77 -14.55
CA ASP A 178 -13.67 -1.05 -13.39
C ASP A 178 -13.19 -1.73 -12.10
N ASP A 179 -12.12 -1.21 -11.57
CA ASP A 179 -11.48 -1.65 -10.33
C ASP A 179 -11.16 -0.46 -9.40
N ALA A 180 -10.72 -0.78 -8.19
CA ALA A 180 -10.44 0.21 -7.16
C ALA A 180 -9.40 1.27 -7.60
N GLU A 181 -8.39 0.89 -8.40
CA GLU A 181 -7.37 1.83 -8.86
C GLU A 181 -7.96 2.78 -9.91
N ARG A 182 -8.77 2.28 -10.86
CA ARG A 182 -9.47 3.11 -11.84
C ARG A 182 -10.36 4.15 -11.15
N GLN A 183 -11.13 3.74 -10.16
CA GLN A 183 -12.00 4.63 -9.40
C GLN A 183 -11.20 5.68 -8.61
N ARG A 184 -10.06 5.27 -8.04
CA ARG A 184 -9.13 6.18 -7.36
C ARG A 184 -8.54 7.23 -8.31
N ILE A 185 -8.08 6.82 -9.49
CA ILE A 185 -7.53 7.73 -10.49
C ILE A 185 -8.59 8.69 -11.03
N ALA A 186 -9.83 8.23 -11.21
CA ALA A 186 -10.94 9.10 -11.59
C ALA A 186 -11.16 10.24 -10.57
N ARG A 187 -11.04 9.95 -9.26
CA ARG A 187 -11.10 10.98 -8.21
C ARG A 187 -9.94 11.98 -8.27
N PHE A 188 -8.75 11.52 -8.63
CA PHE A 188 -7.59 12.40 -8.77
C PHE A 188 -7.72 13.40 -9.92
N LEU A 189 -8.57 13.15 -10.92
CA LEU A 189 -8.91 14.14 -11.94
C LEU A 189 -9.67 15.32 -11.36
N GLU A 190 -10.61 15.08 -10.45
CA GLU A 190 -11.39 16.13 -9.79
C GLU A 190 -10.58 16.79 -8.67
N HIS A 191 -9.81 16.01 -7.94
CA HIS A 191 -9.04 16.39 -6.75
C HIS A 191 -7.57 15.93 -6.84
N PRO A 192 -6.71 16.60 -7.61
CA PRO A 192 -5.29 16.20 -7.75
C PRO A 192 -4.51 16.23 -6.44
N ASP A 193 -4.96 17.03 -5.47
CA ASP A 193 -4.41 17.09 -4.13
C ASP A 193 -4.52 15.76 -3.37
N LEU A 194 -5.52 14.93 -3.67
CA LEU A 194 -5.66 13.59 -3.10
C LEU A 194 -4.53 12.64 -3.54
N ALA A 195 -3.96 12.84 -4.74
CA ALA A 195 -2.81 12.06 -5.19
C ALA A 195 -1.54 12.34 -4.37
N ARG A 196 -1.50 13.47 -3.63
CA ARG A 196 -0.43 13.82 -2.67
C ARG A 196 -0.68 13.29 -1.27
N ALA A 197 -1.92 12.91 -0.97
CA ALA A 197 -2.32 12.42 0.34
C ALA A 197 -1.92 10.95 0.54
N MET A 198 -1.85 10.53 1.79
CA MET A 198 -1.69 9.13 2.14
C MET A 198 -3.05 8.45 2.07
N MET A 199 -3.31 7.76 0.98
CA MET A 199 -4.55 7.00 0.82
C MET A 199 -4.52 5.75 1.70
N ALA A 200 -5.66 5.44 2.33
CA ALA A 200 -5.82 4.17 3.02
C ALA A 200 -5.69 3.00 2.04
N PRO A 201 -5.16 1.85 2.50
CA PRO A 201 -5.11 0.65 1.67
C PRO A 201 -6.50 0.26 1.15
N ALA A 202 -6.59 -0.12 -0.11
CA ALA A 202 -7.83 -0.66 -0.67
C ALA A 202 -8.08 -2.07 -0.13
N PHE A 203 -9.24 -2.32 0.47
CA PHE A 203 -9.63 -3.62 0.97
C PHE A 203 -11.08 -3.95 0.63
N SER A 204 -11.41 -5.22 0.67
CA SER A 204 -12.80 -5.72 0.63
C SER A 204 -12.93 -6.88 1.61
N VAL A 205 -13.95 -6.83 2.48
CA VAL A 205 -14.23 -7.84 3.49
C VAL A 205 -15.70 -8.21 3.49
N THR A 206 -16.03 -9.41 3.95
CA THR A 206 -17.42 -9.81 4.23
C THR A 206 -17.59 -9.90 5.73
N THR A 207 -18.49 -9.09 6.28
CA THR A 207 -18.77 -9.02 7.71
C THR A 207 -19.49 -10.24 8.22
N THR A 208 -19.63 -10.39 9.55
CA THR A 208 -20.46 -11.45 10.19
C THR A 208 -21.92 -11.39 9.79
N ALA A 209 -22.43 -10.22 9.40
CA ALA A 209 -23.79 -10.05 8.90
C ALA A 209 -23.95 -10.44 7.42
N GLY A 210 -22.86 -10.85 6.75
CA GLY A 210 -22.85 -11.16 5.31
C GLY A 210 -22.78 -9.94 4.41
N GLU A 211 -22.61 -8.75 4.98
CA GLU A 211 -22.43 -7.50 4.22
C GLU A 211 -21.02 -7.45 3.65
N LYS A 212 -20.91 -7.18 2.35
CA LYS A 212 -19.64 -6.91 1.71
C LYS A 212 -19.30 -5.42 1.86
N ILE A 213 -18.16 -5.12 2.44
CA ILE A 213 -17.64 -3.77 2.64
C ILE A 213 -16.31 -3.65 1.92
N SER A 214 -16.19 -2.67 1.02
CA SER A 214 -14.92 -2.27 0.40
C SER A 214 -14.63 -0.80 0.67
N MET A 215 -13.37 -0.37 0.53
CA MET A 215 -13.02 1.05 0.65
C MET A 215 -13.76 1.92 -0.38
N ASP A 216 -14.10 1.36 -1.54
CA ASP A 216 -14.82 2.09 -2.59
C ASP A 216 -16.30 2.31 -2.22
N ASP A 217 -16.94 1.34 -1.54
CA ASP A 217 -18.30 1.46 -1.02
C ASP A 217 -18.42 2.48 0.14
N LEU A 218 -17.28 2.82 0.73
CA LEU A 218 -17.21 3.73 1.88
C LEU A 218 -16.94 5.19 1.51
N GLN A 219 -16.94 5.51 0.21
CA GLN A 219 -16.79 6.89 -0.23
C GLN A 219 -17.90 7.79 0.29
N GLY A 220 -17.56 9.03 0.59
CA GLY A 220 -18.49 9.98 1.23
C GLY A 220 -18.69 9.73 2.72
N LYS A 221 -18.10 8.67 3.29
CA LYS A 221 -18.19 8.34 4.72
C LYS A 221 -16.82 8.43 5.38
N VAL A 222 -16.81 8.86 6.63
CA VAL A 222 -15.64 8.69 7.52
C VAL A 222 -15.55 7.23 7.94
N VAL A 223 -14.36 6.64 7.97
CA VAL A 223 -14.17 5.25 8.36
C VAL A 223 -13.23 5.18 9.57
N LEU A 224 -13.63 4.43 10.57
CA LEU A 224 -12.80 4.03 11.70
C LEU A 224 -12.56 2.53 11.58
N VAL A 225 -11.31 2.14 11.28
CA VAL A 225 -10.88 0.73 11.31
C VAL A 225 -10.22 0.47 12.65
N ASP A 226 -10.71 -0.54 13.37
CA ASP A 226 -10.24 -0.94 14.70
C ASP A 226 -9.72 -2.38 14.67
N PHE A 227 -8.43 -2.56 14.92
CA PHE A 227 -7.80 -3.88 15.03
C PHE A 227 -7.72 -4.30 16.49
N TRP A 228 -8.30 -5.45 16.79
CA TRP A 228 -8.47 -5.93 18.16
C TRP A 228 -8.47 -7.47 18.26
N ALA A 229 -8.60 -8.01 19.48
CA ALA A 229 -8.86 -9.42 19.70
C ALA A 229 -9.49 -9.68 21.09
N THR A 230 -10.21 -10.79 21.25
CA THR A 230 -10.85 -11.19 22.51
C THR A 230 -9.85 -11.48 23.63
N TRP A 231 -8.65 -11.93 23.27
CA TRP A 231 -7.54 -12.20 24.21
C TRP A 231 -6.71 -10.97 24.56
N CYS A 232 -6.92 -9.84 23.89
CA CYS A 232 -6.20 -8.59 24.11
C CYS A 232 -6.82 -7.83 25.30
N GLY A 233 -6.11 -7.76 26.43
CA GLY A 233 -6.54 -7.04 27.62
C GLY A 233 -6.87 -5.57 27.36
N PRO A 234 -5.92 -4.75 26.86
CA PRO A 234 -6.15 -3.35 26.55
C PRO A 234 -7.29 -3.11 25.54
N CYS A 235 -7.48 -4.03 24.57
CA CYS A 235 -8.60 -3.92 23.63
C CYS A 235 -9.96 -4.06 24.32
N ARG A 236 -10.05 -4.95 25.31
CA ARG A 236 -11.28 -5.12 26.10
C ARG A 236 -11.54 -3.91 27.02
N GLU A 237 -10.50 -3.26 27.50
CA GLU A 237 -10.60 -2.01 28.26
C GLU A 237 -11.09 -0.85 27.39
N ALA A 238 -10.69 -0.78 26.11
CA ALA A 238 -11.14 0.20 25.14
C ALA A 238 -12.56 -0.05 24.61
N LEU A 239 -13.14 -1.26 24.75
CA LEU A 239 -14.43 -1.63 24.21
C LEU A 239 -15.60 -0.71 24.62
N PRO A 240 -15.72 -0.22 25.88
CA PRO A 240 -16.77 0.73 26.26
C PRO A 240 -16.70 2.03 25.44
N HIS A 241 -15.48 2.50 25.13
CA HIS A 241 -15.26 3.67 24.29
C HIS A 241 -15.71 3.42 22.83
N MET A 242 -15.37 2.28 22.24
CA MET A 242 -15.81 1.90 20.90
C MET A 242 -17.34 1.80 20.80
N LYS A 243 -17.99 1.22 21.81
CA LYS A 243 -19.47 1.23 21.94
C LYS A 243 -20.05 2.64 21.99
N SER A 244 -19.41 3.53 22.76
CA SER A 244 -19.81 4.94 22.85
C SER A 244 -19.71 5.63 21.47
N ILE A 245 -18.62 5.41 20.73
CA ILE A 245 -18.43 5.95 19.38
C ILE A 245 -19.54 5.43 18.43
N ALA A 246 -19.73 4.13 18.36
CA ALA A 246 -20.73 3.51 17.49
C ALA A 246 -22.15 4.06 17.78
N LYS A 247 -22.50 4.24 19.05
CA LYS A 247 -23.80 4.82 19.47
C LYS A 247 -23.89 6.30 19.19
N LYS A 248 -22.88 7.08 19.53
CA LYS A 248 -22.87 8.56 19.45
C LYS A 248 -22.98 9.07 18.03
N PHE A 249 -22.36 8.37 17.08
CA PHE A 249 -22.34 8.74 15.68
C PHE A 249 -23.32 7.91 14.82
N GLN A 250 -24.22 7.18 15.45
CA GLN A 250 -25.29 6.45 14.74
C GLN A 250 -26.12 7.39 13.85
N GLY A 251 -26.33 6.98 12.60
CA GLY A 251 -27.06 7.79 11.61
C GLY A 251 -26.24 8.91 10.95
N GLN A 252 -24.97 9.09 11.36
CA GLN A 252 -24.02 9.97 10.67
C GLN A 252 -23.23 9.19 9.61
N PRO A 253 -22.57 9.86 8.65
CA PRO A 253 -21.76 9.21 7.62
C PRO A 253 -20.44 8.69 8.21
N LEU A 254 -20.53 7.84 9.24
CA LEU A 254 -19.42 7.12 9.87
C LEU A 254 -19.63 5.61 9.74
N VAL A 255 -18.61 4.90 9.32
CA VAL A 255 -18.54 3.44 9.41
C VAL A 255 -17.43 3.05 10.39
N VAL A 256 -17.80 2.29 11.42
CA VAL A 256 -16.86 1.61 12.30
C VAL A 256 -16.71 0.19 11.79
N LEU A 257 -15.50 -0.23 11.45
CA LEU A 257 -15.17 -1.61 11.06
C LEU A 257 -14.18 -2.18 12.06
N SER A 258 -14.60 -3.13 12.88
CA SER A 258 -13.67 -3.84 13.77
C SER A 258 -13.13 -5.11 13.11
N VAL A 259 -11.81 -5.19 13.00
CA VAL A 259 -11.04 -6.29 12.40
C VAL A 259 -10.40 -7.11 13.52
N SER A 260 -10.92 -8.30 13.75
CA SER A 260 -10.43 -9.17 14.82
C SER A 260 -9.26 -10.04 14.37
N LEU A 261 -8.24 -10.14 15.22
CA LEU A 261 -7.09 -11.03 15.06
C LEU A 261 -7.28 -12.38 15.78
N ASP A 262 -8.52 -12.73 16.15
CA ASP A 262 -8.81 -14.02 16.77
C ASP A 262 -8.66 -15.18 15.79
N ALA A 263 -7.93 -16.21 16.18
CA ALA A 263 -7.84 -17.46 15.42
C ALA A 263 -9.11 -18.32 15.57
N ASP A 264 -9.75 -18.30 16.75
CA ASP A 264 -10.95 -19.06 17.06
C ASP A 264 -12.22 -18.25 16.74
N GLU A 265 -12.90 -18.66 15.67
CA GLU A 265 -14.12 -17.99 15.21
C GLU A 265 -15.29 -18.13 16.20
N GLY A 266 -15.39 -19.27 16.89
CA GLY A 266 -16.46 -19.53 17.85
C GLY A 266 -16.37 -18.60 19.05
N LYS A 267 -15.19 -18.51 19.67
CA LYS A 267 -14.93 -17.61 20.80
C LYS A 267 -15.13 -16.14 20.42
N TRP A 268 -14.69 -15.77 19.23
CA TRP A 268 -14.88 -14.42 18.73
C TRP A 268 -16.37 -14.07 18.54
N LYS A 269 -17.16 -14.96 17.89
CA LYS A 269 -18.61 -14.76 17.71
C LYS A 269 -19.36 -14.70 19.05
N GLU A 270 -19.02 -15.56 19.99
CA GLU A 270 -19.59 -15.53 21.33
C GLU A 270 -19.29 -14.20 22.04
N PHE A 271 -18.04 -13.72 21.94
CA PHE A 271 -17.63 -12.47 22.56
C PHE A 271 -18.38 -11.26 21.98
N ILE A 272 -18.47 -11.13 20.64
CA ILE A 272 -19.18 -10.00 20.02
C ILE A 272 -20.66 -10.00 20.36
N ALA A 273 -21.31 -11.18 20.40
CA ALA A 273 -22.71 -11.33 20.78
C ALA A 273 -22.92 -10.95 22.26
N LYS A 274 -22.13 -11.52 23.18
CA LYS A 274 -22.18 -11.23 24.61
C LYS A 274 -21.97 -9.76 24.94
N ASN A 275 -21.13 -9.09 24.17
CA ASN A 275 -20.80 -7.68 24.35
C ASN A 275 -21.62 -6.75 23.46
N GLU A 276 -22.64 -7.21 22.76
CA GLU A 276 -23.55 -6.39 21.93
C GLU A 276 -22.78 -5.46 20.95
N MET A 277 -21.75 -6.00 20.27
CA MET A 277 -20.94 -5.24 19.32
C MET A 277 -21.69 -5.13 17.97
N ASN A 278 -22.74 -4.32 17.93
CA ASN A 278 -23.73 -4.23 16.85
C ASN A 278 -23.28 -3.30 15.69
N TRP A 279 -21.99 -3.33 15.33
CA TRP A 279 -21.42 -2.63 14.17
C TRP A 279 -20.62 -3.63 13.34
N PRO A 280 -20.24 -3.29 12.08
CA PRO A 280 -19.49 -4.18 11.21
C PRO A 280 -18.28 -4.85 11.85
N GLN A 281 -18.26 -6.18 11.82
CA GLN A 281 -17.22 -7.04 12.41
C GLN A 281 -16.64 -7.95 11.33
N TYR A 282 -15.33 -8.04 11.26
CA TYR A 282 -14.61 -8.95 10.38
C TYR A 282 -13.52 -9.72 11.17
N ARG A 283 -13.32 -11.00 10.88
CA ARG A 283 -12.25 -11.79 11.50
C ARG A 283 -11.15 -12.08 10.49
N ASP A 284 -9.95 -11.56 10.77
CA ASP A 284 -8.77 -11.70 9.92
C ASP A 284 -7.89 -12.91 10.30
N GLY A 285 -8.09 -13.48 11.49
CA GLY A 285 -7.46 -14.72 11.93
C GLY A 285 -6.06 -14.59 12.53
N GLY A 286 -5.52 -13.40 12.67
CA GLY A 286 -4.23 -13.12 13.32
C GLY A 286 -3.43 -12.01 12.65
N PHE A 287 -2.24 -11.71 13.17
CA PHE A 287 -1.31 -10.76 12.56
C PHE A 287 -0.86 -11.17 11.13
N GLY A 288 -0.99 -12.46 10.78
CA GLY A 288 -0.74 -12.99 9.44
C GLY A 288 -1.90 -12.84 8.47
N GLY A 289 -3.05 -12.33 8.92
CA GLY A 289 -4.24 -12.13 8.12
C GLY A 289 -4.05 -11.10 6.99
N PRO A 290 -4.87 -11.18 5.93
CA PRO A 290 -4.71 -10.31 4.77
C PRO A 290 -4.88 -8.83 5.10
N ILE A 291 -5.84 -8.46 5.95
CA ILE A 291 -6.10 -7.06 6.30
C ILE A 291 -5.06 -6.55 7.29
N ALA A 292 -4.67 -7.34 8.28
CA ALA A 292 -3.61 -7.01 9.22
C ALA A 292 -2.27 -6.74 8.51
N LYS A 293 -1.90 -7.60 7.54
CA LYS A 293 -0.72 -7.38 6.71
C LYS A 293 -0.83 -6.13 5.84
N LEU A 294 -2.01 -5.90 5.24
CA LEU A 294 -2.28 -4.77 4.38
C LEU A 294 -2.13 -3.43 5.11
N PHE A 295 -2.54 -3.37 6.38
CA PHE A 295 -2.39 -2.21 7.26
C PHE A 295 -1.10 -2.21 8.09
N GLY A 296 -0.22 -3.22 7.94
CA GLY A 296 1.05 -3.30 8.65
C GLY A 296 0.92 -3.53 10.16
N ILE A 297 -0.13 -4.23 10.59
CA ILE A 297 -0.44 -4.41 12.01
C ILE A 297 0.56 -5.36 12.69
N ASN A 298 1.22 -4.86 13.73
CA ASN A 298 2.17 -5.60 14.55
C ASN A 298 1.86 -5.55 16.06
N ALA A 299 0.92 -4.71 16.46
CA ALA A 299 0.43 -4.56 17.84
C ALA A 299 -1.05 -4.17 17.85
N ILE A 300 -1.78 -4.51 18.91
CA ILE A 300 -3.19 -4.15 19.15
C ILE A 300 -3.41 -3.70 20.61
N PRO A 301 -4.39 -2.80 20.90
CA PRO A 301 -5.33 -2.18 19.96
C PRO A 301 -4.64 -1.23 18.99
N HIS A 302 -5.15 -1.16 17.75
CA HIS A 302 -4.62 -0.29 16.72
C HIS A 302 -5.78 0.25 15.88
N THR A 303 -5.87 1.56 15.73
CA THR A 303 -6.97 2.21 15.02
C THR A 303 -6.48 3.11 13.90
N PHE A 304 -7.25 3.16 12.82
CA PHE A 304 -7.05 4.08 11.70
C PHE A 304 -8.30 4.90 11.48
N THR A 305 -8.14 6.21 11.35
CA THR A 305 -9.22 7.12 10.95
C THR A 305 -8.99 7.55 9.51
N ILE A 306 -10.00 7.36 8.66
CA ILE A 306 -9.96 7.62 7.23
C ILE A 306 -11.07 8.62 6.91
N ASP A 307 -10.80 9.64 6.10
CA ASP A 307 -11.81 10.62 5.72
C ASP A 307 -12.71 10.15 4.57
N SER A 308 -13.67 10.98 4.20
CA SER A 308 -14.66 10.69 3.15
C SER A 308 -14.07 10.54 1.73
N TYR A 309 -12.82 10.91 1.53
CA TYR A 309 -12.11 10.74 0.27
C TYR A 309 -11.21 9.49 0.28
N GLY A 310 -11.16 8.76 1.40
CA GLY A 310 -10.30 7.60 1.57
C GLY A 310 -8.86 7.95 1.99
N VAL A 311 -8.61 9.18 2.43
CA VAL A 311 -7.29 9.61 2.93
C VAL A 311 -7.13 9.17 4.38
N LEU A 312 -6.00 8.51 4.67
CA LEU A 312 -5.60 8.17 6.02
C LEU A 312 -5.29 9.44 6.82
N GLN A 313 -6.08 9.70 7.82
CA GLN A 313 -6.00 10.93 8.61
C GLN A 313 -5.22 10.75 9.91
N GLU A 314 -5.34 9.58 10.52
CA GLU A 314 -4.72 9.33 11.82
C GLU A 314 -4.55 7.83 12.06
N GLU A 315 -3.46 7.47 12.72
CA GLU A 315 -3.11 6.12 13.16
C GLU A 315 -2.79 6.17 14.65
N HIS A 316 -3.37 5.25 15.44
CA HIS A 316 -3.12 5.14 16.87
C HIS A 316 -2.85 3.70 17.28
N VAL A 317 -1.83 3.53 18.11
CA VAL A 317 -1.55 2.28 18.81
C VAL A 317 -1.85 2.49 20.30
N GLY A 318 -2.67 1.63 20.87
CA GLY A 318 -3.15 1.78 22.25
C GLY A 318 -4.50 2.49 22.32
N ASP A 319 -4.91 2.85 23.55
CA ASP A 319 -6.14 3.62 23.78
C ASP A 319 -5.89 5.10 23.49
N ALA A 320 -6.69 5.65 22.57
CA ALA A 320 -6.61 7.06 22.19
C ALA A 320 -7.99 7.70 22.10
N SER A 321 -8.09 8.96 22.48
CA SER A 321 -9.31 9.75 22.31
C SER A 321 -9.42 10.22 20.87
N ILE A 322 -10.16 9.47 20.05
CA ILE A 322 -10.40 9.75 18.62
C ILE A 322 -11.67 10.57 18.36
N ASP A 323 -12.49 10.83 19.38
CA ASP A 323 -13.77 11.55 19.28
C ASP A 323 -13.66 12.93 18.62
N GLY A 324 -12.64 13.70 18.99
CA GLY A 324 -12.41 15.04 18.45
C GLY A 324 -12.11 15.01 16.96
N LYS A 325 -11.30 14.04 16.54
CA LYS A 325 -10.96 13.83 15.13
C LYS A 325 -12.18 13.41 14.33
N LEU A 326 -12.94 12.42 14.82
CA LEU A 326 -14.17 11.96 14.15
C LEU A 326 -15.19 13.11 13.99
N LYS A 327 -15.41 13.92 15.02
CA LYS A 327 -16.29 15.11 14.93
C LYS A 327 -15.84 16.07 13.84
N LYS A 328 -14.54 16.37 13.78
CA LYS A 328 -13.98 17.26 12.76
C LYS A 328 -14.18 16.71 11.35
N LEU A 329 -13.89 15.43 11.13
CA LEU A 329 -14.05 14.80 9.82
C LEU A 329 -15.53 14.76 9.39
N LEU A 330 -16.43 14.41 10.29
CA LEU A 330 -17.87 14.39 10.02
C LEU A 330 -18.43 15.78 9.69
N SER A 331 -17.97 16.84 10.36
CA SER A 331 -18.37 18.20 10.02
C SER A 331 -17.91 18.61 8.61
N GLN A 332 -16.77 18.13 8.14
CA GLN A 332 -16.29 18.36 6.78
C GLN A 332 -17.16 17.64 5.73
N VAL A 333 -17.63 16.42 6.01
CA VAL A 333 -18.56 15.69 5.11
C VAL A 333 -19.86 16.47 4.95
N HIS A 334 -20.42 17.01 6.03
CA HIS A 334 -21.66 17.80 5.98
C HIS A 334 -21.48 19.09 5.18
N ALA A 335 -20.37 19.81 5.39
CA ALA A 335 -20.07 21.03 4.65
C ALA A 335 -19.94 20.78 3.14
N ASN A 336 -19.26 19.71 2.74
CA ASN A 336 -19.09 19.34 1.33
C ASN A 336 -20.44 18.95 0.67
N ALA A 337 -21.32 18.27 1.40
CA ALA A 337 -22.64 17.89 0.90
C ALA A 337 -23.58 19.11 0.69
N GLU A 338 -23.38 20.19 1.42
CA GLU A 338 -24.12 21.45 1.23
C GLU A 338 -23.64 22.22 0.00
N VAL A 339 -22.31 22.24 -0.25
CA VAL A 339 -21.73 22.90 -1.43
C VAL A 339 -22.16 22.24 -2.74
N THR A 340 -22.32 20.93 -2.76
CA THR A 340 -22.75 20.19 -3.97
C THR A 340 -24.25 20.29 -4.25
N ARG A 341 -25.07 20.83 -3.33
CA ARG A 341 -26.51 21.01 -3.51
C ARG A 341 -26.92 22.44 -3.97
N ASN A 342 -25.99 23.38 -3.93
CA ASN A 342 -26.13 24.74 -4.40
C ASN A 342 -25.47 24.94 -5.78
#